data_675423e6ad34ca4e3f0dee3904ccbf57
#
_entry.id   675423e6ad34ca4e3f0dee3904ccbf57
#
_cell.length_a   1.000
_cell.length_b   1.000
_cell.length_c   1.000
_cell.angle_alpha   90.00
_cell.angle_beta   90.00
_cell.angle_gamma   90.00
#
_symmetry.space_group_name_H-M   'P 1'
#
loop_
_entity.id
_entity.type
_entity.pdbx_description
1 polymer ?
#
loop_
_entity_poly.entity_id
_entity_poly.type
_entity_poly.pdbx_seq_one_letter_code
_entity_poly.pdbx_strand_id
1 'polypeptide(L)'
;MTGKLGPDALATALAATGAADPAVAQGPAYGEDAAAIDLSDAGETLVVAADPLSLAAESVGTLAVHVACNDVAASGADPRWLTHTLFLPDDDPDRLRTVAEQVDATAEALGVAVVGGHTEVLDALDRPLCSMTAMGTTDRFVSSGGAEPGDRLLLTKGAAIEATAILATDFREECLEAGVPAATLDAAAGFLDEVSVVPDAAAVRDAATALHDPTEGGVATALVEMAAASGAAFAVERDAVPVRPETRACCDALGVDPLATFGSGALLAAVPPDRVDDALGALDAAGIEGAEIGVVEAAESDGDAGSAEGDAEPGTVRIDGEALAEPPRDELYPLWEARE
;
A
#
# COMPACT_ATOMS: atom_id res chain seq x y z
N MET A 1 -20.33 -6.92 -4.22
CA MET A 1 -19.48 -5.72 -4.02
C MET A 1 -18.11 -6.23 -3.62
N THR A 2 -17.14 -6.09 -4.48
CA THR A 2 -15.74 -6.48 -4.23
C THR A 2 -15.01 -5.28 -3.65
N GLY A 3 -14.03 -5.47 -2.77
CA GLY A 3 -13.21 -4.41 -2.23
C GLY A 3 -13.08 -4.44 -0.70
N LYS A 4 -12.29 -3.50 -0.15
CA LYS A 4 -12.10 -3.32 1.30
C LYS A 4 -13.43 -3.10 2.02
N LEU A 5 -13.55 -3.63 3.22
CA LEU A 5 -14.65 -3.31 4.13
C LEU A 5 -14.49 -1.87 4.63
N GLY A 6 -15.60 -1.14 4.71
CA GLY A 6 -15.57 0.19 5.34
C GLY A 6 -15.23 0.12 6.84
N PRO A 7 -14.75 1.23 7.43
CA PRO A 7 -14.24 1.28 8.81
C PRO A 7 -15.18 0.68 9.86
N ASP A 8 -16.49 0.97 9.78
CA ASP A 8 -17.49 0.46 10.73
C ASP A 8 -17.65 -1.07 10.68
N ALA A 9 -17.62 -1.65 9.47
CA ALA A 9 -17.72 -3.09 9.29
C ALA A 9 -16.43 -3.78 9.73
N LEU A 10 -15.28 -3.18 9.41
CA LEU A 10 -13.96 -3.69 9.78
C LEU A 10 -13.76 -3.65 11.31
N ALA A 11 -14.28 -2.65 12.01
CA ALA A 11 -14.19 -2.54 13.47
C ALA A 11 -14.69 -3.79 14.21
N THR A 12 -15.70 -4.49 13.65
CA THR A 12 -16.18 -5.77 14.21
C THR A 12 -15.14 -6.88 14.13
N ALA A 13 -14.39 -6.95 13.03
CA ALA A 13 -13.32 -7.94 12.87
C ALA A 13 -12.11 -7.59 13.74
N LEU A 14 -11.72 -6.31 13.77
CA LEU A 14 -10.60 -5.81 14.56
C LEU A 14 -10.79 -5.96 16.07
N ALA A 15 -12.04 -6.02 16.55
CA ALA A 15 -12.36 -6.26 17.97
C ALA A 15 -12.13 -7.73 18.43
N ALA A 16 -11.97 -8.66 17.47
CA ALA A 16 -11.82 -10.11 17.75
C ALA A 16 -10.35 -10.51 17.83
N THR A 17 -9.61 -9.98 18.80
CA THR A 17 -8.14 -10.17 18.91
C THR A 17 -7.70 -11.38 19.74
N GLY A 18 -8.63 -12.17 20.29
CA GLY A 18 -8.31 -13.31 21.14
C GLY A 18 -7.79 -12.91 22.53
N ALA A 19 -6.86 -13.71 23.06
CA ALA A 19 -6.26 -13.44 24.38
C ALA A 19 -5.27 -12.27 24.29
N ALA A 20 -5.32 -11.40 25.30
CA ALA A 20 -4.35 -10.30 25.38
C ALA A 20 -2.95 -10.82 25.68
N ASP A 21 -1.96 -10.33 24.97
CA ASP A 21 -0.56 -10.59 25.22
C ASP A 21 0.18 -9.26 25.40
N PRO A 22 0.92 -9.05 26.51
CA PRO A 22 1.62 -7.80 26.77
C PRO A 22 2.79 -7.52 25.80
N ALA A 23 3.24 -8.52 25.06
CA ALA A 23 4.26 -8.35 24.02
C ALA A 23 3.71 -7.70 22.75
N VAL A 24 2.39 -7.65 22.56
CA VAL A 24 1.78 -6.97 21.40
C VAL A 24 1.85 -5.45 21.63
N ALA A 25 2.84 -4.83 21.00
CA ALA A 25 3.05 -3.37 21.06
C ALA A 25 2.04 -2.62 20.17
N GLN A 26 1.77 -3.14 18.96
CA GLN A 26 0.75 -2.68 18.03
C GLN A 26 -0.07 -3.89 17.57
N GLY A 27 -1.35 -3.89 17.85
CA GLY A 27 -2.32 -4.88 17.35
C GLY A 27 -3.03 -4.39 16.10
N PRO A 28 -3.95 -5.22 15.54
CA PRO A 28 -4.70 -4.84 14.34
C PRO A 28 -5.55 -3.59 14.60
N ALA A 29 -5.41 -2.58 13.73
CA ALA A 29 -6.16 -1.32 13.79
C ALA A 29 -6.43 -0.80 12.38
N TYR A 30 -7.42 0.07 12.22
CA TYR A 30 -7.70 0.72 10.94
C TYR A 30 -6.55 1.69 10.60
N GLY A 31 -6.01 1.56 9.39
CA GLY A 31 -4.89 2.36 8.89
C GLY A 31 -3.51 1.89 9.35
N GLU A 32 -3.39 0.75 10.04
CA GLU A 32 -2.11 0.12 10.37
C GLU A 32 -1.85 -1.08 9.46
N ASP A 33 -0.69 -1.11 8.81
CA ASP A 33 -0.35 -2.12 7.80
C ASP A 33 0.09 -3.44 8.44
N ALA A 34 0.63 -3.40 9.67
CA ALA A 34 1.13 -4.58 10.34
C ALA A 34 0.96 -4.56 11.85
N ALA A 35 1.02 -5.74 12.46
CA ALA A 35 1.17 -5.89 13.90
C ALA A 35 2.63 -5.87 14.33
N ALA A 36 2.92 -5.34 15.54
CA ALA A 36 4.24 -5.32 16.14
C ALA A 36 4.25 -6.10 17.46
N ILE A 37 5.18 -7.02 17.60
CA ILE A 37 5.36 -7.87 18.78
C ILE A 37 6.76 -7.64 19.36
N ASP A 38 6.84 -7.19 20.60
CA ASP A 38 8.09 -6.94 21.31
C ASP A 38 8.77 -8.27 21.69
N LEU A 39 9.95 -8.50 21.16
CA LEU A 39 10.81 -9.62 21.51
C LEU A 39 11.83 -9.19 22.57
N SER A 40 11.35 -8.87 23.76
CA SER A 40 12.07 -8.23 24.86
C SER A 40 13.43 -8.84 25.20
N ASP A 41 13.62 -10.13 24.97
CA ASP A 41 14.91 -10.82 25.23
C ASP A 41 15.96 -10.59 24.13
N ALA A 42 15.53 -10.18 22.93
CA ALA A 42 16.39 -9.93 21.76
C ALA A 42 16.66 -8.43 21.51
N GLY A 43 15.86 -7.54 22.07
CA GLY A 43 15.92 -6.10 21.81
C GLY A 43 15.43 -5.73 20.42
N GLU A 44 14.64 -6.60 19.79
CA GLU A 44 14.05 -6.43 18.46
C GLU A 44 12.52 -6.54 18.54
N THR A 45 11.85 -5.92 17.61
CA THR A 45 10.41 -6.06 17.37
C THR A 45 10.19 -6.99 16.18
N LEU A 46 9.34 -8.00 16.33
CA LEU A 46 8.82 -8.79 15.22
C LEU A 46 7.62 -8.07 14.63
N VAL A 47 7.69 -7.79 13.35
CA VAL A 47 6.59 -7.22 12.55
C VAL A 47 5.96 -8.33 11.72
N VAL A 48 4.63 -8.39 11.70
CA VAL A 48 3.87 -9.44 11.00
C VAL A 48 2.71 -8.80 10.24
N ALA A 49 2.63 -9.05 8.95
CA ALA A 49 1.53 -8.67 8.08
C ALA A 49 0.94 -9.89 7.37
N ALA A 50 -0.35 -9.86 7.04
CA ALA A 50 -1.00 -10.95 6.32
C ALA A 50 -2.07 -10.43 5.38
N ASP A 51 -1.88 -10.68 4.07
CA ASP A 51 -2.76 -10.24 3.00
C ASP A 51 -3.20 -11.33 2.05
N PRO A 52 -4.45 -11.28 1.55
CA PRO A 52 -4.89 -12.09 0.44
C PRO A 52 -4.68 -11.35 -0.89
N LEU A 53 -4.26 -12.08 -1.92
CA LEU A 53 -4.25 -11.62 -3.29
C LEU A 53 -5.19 -12.48 -4.15
N SER A 54 -6.19 -11.84 -4.78
CA SER A 54 -7.26 -12.52 -5.51
C SER A 54 -7.53 -11.99 -6.93
N LEU A 55 -6.95 -10.86 -7.31
CA LEU A 55 -7.29 -10.18 -8.57
C LEU A 55 -6.29 -10.44 -9.70
N ALA A 56 -5.02 -10.63 -9.43
CA ALA A 56 -3.95 -10.77 -10.43
C ALA A 56 -3.70 -12.24 -10.80
N ALA A 57 -4.58 -12.85 -11.60
CA ALA A 57 -4.50 -14.27 -11.92
C ALA A 57 -3.17 -14.72 -12.54
N GLU A 58 -2.55 -13.90 -13.40
CA GLU A 58 -1.30 -14.24 -14.10
C GLU A 58 -0.04 -13.98 -13.28
N SER A 59 -0.09 -13.06 -12.30
CA SER A 59 1.07 -12.63 -11.49
C SER A 59 0.84 -12.80 -9.99
N VAL A 60 -0.09 -13.68 -9.60
CA VAL A 60 -0.54 -13.83 -8.22
C VAL A 60 0.60 -14.14 -7.25
N GLY A 61 1.56 -14.98 -7.63
CA GLY A 61 2.71 -15.33 -6.78
C GLY A 61 3.66 -14.16 -6.57
N THR A 62 3.96 -13.42 -7.65
CA THR A 62 4.83 -12.23 -7.60
C THR A 62 4.22 -11.13 -6.74
N LEU A 63 2.97 -10.76 -7.02
CA LEU A 63 2.29 -9.69 -6.29
C LEU A 63 2.06 -10.05 -4.83
N ALA A 64 1.68 -11.29 -4.51
CA ALA A 64 1.48 -11.71 -3.12
C ALA A 64 2.76 -11.54 -2.27
N VAL A 65 3.93 -11.86 -2.82
CA VAL A 65 5.21 -11.65 -2.12
C VAL A 65 5.48 -10.17 -1.93
N HIS A 66 5.29 -9.34 -2.97
CA HIS A 66 5.54 -7.90 -2.86
C HIS A 66 4.62 -7.24 -1.86
N VAL A 67 3.30 -7.43 -1.97
CA VAL A 67 2.30 -6.79 -1.10
C VAL A 67 2.59 -7.12 0.37
N ALA A 68 2.70 -8.40 0.72
CA ALA A 68 2.98 -8.78 2.11
C ALA A 68 4.34 -8.29 2.64
N CYS A 69 5.38 -8.20 1.78
CA CYS A 69 6.67 -7.64 2.16
C CYS A 69 6.63 -6.11 2.28
N ASN A 70 5.80 -5.44 1.47
CA ASN A 70 5.62 -4.00 1.53
C ASN A 70 5.08 -3.55 2.87
N ASP A 71 4.05 -4.21 3.41
CA ASP A 71 3.47 -3.92 4.72
C ASP A 71 4.53 -4.00 5.85
N VAL A 72 5.32 -5.07 5.80
CA VAL A 72 6.42 -5.24 6.77
C VAL A 72 7.44 -4.11 6.64
N ALA A 73 7.78 -3.72 5.40
CA ALA A 73 8.72 -2.65 5.13
C ALA A 73 8.14 -1.27 5.50
N ALA A 74 6.85 -1.00 5.18
CA ALA A 74 6.15 0.21 5.56
C ALA A 74 6.03 0.38 7.09
N SER A 75 6.19 -0.72 7.83
CA SER A 75 6.29 -0.70 9.29
C SER A 75 7.73 -0.54 9.83
N GLY A 76 8.69 -0.19 8.97
CA GLY A 76 10.09 0.05 9.33
C GLY A 76 10.94 -1.20 9.53
N ALA A 77 10.42 -2.41 9.21
CA ALA A 77 11.13 -3.66 9.38
C ALA A 77 11.74 -4.18 8.07
N ASP A 78 12.77 -5.01 8.18
CA ASP A 78 13.31 -5.75 7.05
C ASP A 78 12.55 -7.08 6.91
N PRO A 79 11.80 -7.33 5.80
CA PRO A 79 11.16 -8.62 5.56
C PRO A 79 12.18 -9.76 5.53
N ARG A 80 11.89 -10.89 6.19
CA ARG A 80 12.83 -12.02 6.33
C ARG A 80 12.20 -13.37 6.05
N TRP A 81 10.93 -13.54 6.40
CA TRP A 81 10.24 -14.83 6.30
C TRP A 81 8.85 -14.68 5.74
N LEU A 82 8.44 -15.67 4.95
CA LEU A 82 7.09 -15.78 4.37
C LEU A 82 6.47 -17.13 4.68
N THR A 83 5.18 -17.14 4.91
CA THR A 83 4.33 -18.32 4.77
C THR A 83 3.14 -17.98 3.87
N HIS A 84 2.59 -18.97 3.16
CA HIS A 84 1.43 -18.73 2.31
C HIS A 84 0.40 -19.85 2.36
N THR A 85 -0.86 -19.49 2.08
CA THR A 85 -1.91 -20.45 1.74
C THR A 85 -2.36 -20.18 0.33
N LEU A 86 -2.18 -21.15 -0.57
CA LEU A 86 -2.54 -21.06 -1.98
C LEU A 86 -3.78 -21.90 -2.24
N PHE A 87 -4.84 -21.27 -2.74
CA PHE A 87 -6.02 -21.93 -3.26
C PHE A 87 -6.02 -21.90 -4.78
N LEU A 88 -6.10 -23.08 -5.40
CA LEU A 88 -6.14 -23.21 -6.85
C LEU A 88 -7.57 -23.60 -7.30
N PRO A 89 -8.06 -23.10 -8.44
CA PRO A 89 -9.38 -23.47 -8.96
C PRO A 89 -9.46 -24.92 -9.46
N ASP A 90 -8.30 -25.52 -9.78
CA ASP A 90 -8.17 -26.86 -10.34
C ASP A 90 -6.83 -27.50 -9.96
N ASP A 91 -6.63 -28.76 -10.35
CA ASP A 91 -5.41 -29.55 -10.10
C ASP A 91 -4.38 -29.46 -11.25
N ASP A 92 -4.40 -28.37 -12.04
CA ASP A 92 -3.46 -28.13 -13.14
C ASP A 92 -2.00 -27.97 -12.58
N PRO A 93 -1.08 -28.91 -12.89
CA PRO A 93 0.28 -28.87 -12.38
C PRO A 93 1.11 -27.72 -12.99
N ASP A 94 0.74 -27.21 -14.18
CA ASP A 94 1.45 -26.11 -14.81
C ASP A 94 1.11 -24.79 -14.12
N ARG A 95 -0.15 -24.58 -13.73
CA ARG A 95 -0.59 -23.45 -12.91
C ARG A 95 0.11 -23.44 -11.56
N LEU A 96 0.10 -24.58 -10.85
CA LEU A 96 0.81 -24.70 -9.56
C LEU A 96 2.29 -24.34 -9.72
N ARG A 97 2.96 -24.86 -10.77
CA ARG A 97 4.38 -24.59 -11.00
C ARG A 97 4.61 -23.11 -11.28
N THR A 98 3.79 -22.46 -12.10
CA THR A 98 3.91 -21.03 -12.41
C THR A 98 3.84 -20.18 -11.16
N VAL A 99 2.83 -20.42 -10.30
CA VAL A 99 2.68 -19.65 -9.04
C VAL A 99 3.86 -19.90 -8.10
N ALA A 100 4.30 -21.17 -7.95
CA ALA A 100 5.43 -21.50 -7.11
C ALA A 100 6.74 -20.86 -7.58
N GLU A 101 7.01 -20.86 -8.90
CA GLU A 101 8.17 -20.20 -9.51
C GLU A 101 8.11 -18.67 -9.31
N GLN A 102 6.94 -18.05 -9.41
CA GLN A 102 6.76 -16.63 -9.12
C GLN A 102 7.08 -16.29 -7.66
N VAL A 103 6.54 -17.07 -6.71
CA VAL A 103 6.82 -16.88 -5.28
C VAL A 103 8.32 -17.04 -5.00
N ASP A 104 8.94 -18.11 -5.52
CA ASP A 104 10.35 -18.42 -5.28
C ASP A 104 11.26 -17.31 -5.85
N ALA A 105 11.08 -16.93 -7.11
CA ALA A 105 11.89 -15.91 -7.77
C ALA A 105 11.79 -14.55 -7.11
N THR A 106 10.56 -14.14 -6.70
CA THR A 106 10.34 -12.84 -6.06
C THR A 106 10.91 -12.83 -4.63
N ALA A 107 10.69 -13.91 -3.88
CA ALA A 107 11.26 -14.04 -2.53
C ALA A 107 12.80 -14.06 -2.57
N GLU A 108 13.41 -14.77 -3.55
CA GLU A 108 14.87 -14.76 -3.75
C GLU A 108 15.39 -13.35 -4.08
N ALA A 109 14.71 -12.63 -4.97
CA ALA A 109 15.09 -11.26 -5.34
C ALA A 109 15.04 -10.29 -4.17
N LEU A 110 14.09 -10.45 -3.24
CA LEU A 110 13.97 -9.65 -2.00
C LEU A 110 14.86 -10.18 -0.86
N GLY A 111 15.51 -11.35 -1.00
CA GLY A 111 16.29 -11.97 0.06
C GLY A 111 15.45 -12.54 1.21
N VAL A 112 14.19 -12.89 0.95
CA VAL A 112 13.23 -13.38 1.92
C VAL A 112 13.06 -14.89 1.81
N ALA A 113 13.01 -15.60 2.93
CA ALA A 113 12.88 -17.05 2.94
C ALA A 113 11.42 -17.50 3.07
N VAL A 114 10.97 -18.38 2.19
CA VAL A 114 9.68 -19.08 2.34
C VAL A 114 9.87 -20.21 3.34
N VAL A 115 9.24 -20.10 4.54
CA VAL A 115 9.46 -21.02 5.66
C VAL A 115 8.31 -22.01 5.88
N GLY A 116 7.23 -21.90 5.11
CA GLY A 116 6.09 -22.82 5.20
C GLY A 116 4.92 -22.39 4.34
N GLY A 117 3.86 -23.19 4.35
CA GLY A 117 2.66 -22.90 3.61
C GLY A 117 1.74 -24.09 3.48
N HIS A 118 0.61 -23.87 2.82
CA HIS A 118 -0.37 -24.89 2.44
C HIS A 118 -0.90 -24.63 1.05
N THR A 119 -1.18 -25.68 0.28
CA THR A 119 -1.81 -25.57 -1.04
C THR A 119 -3.00 -26.50 -1.12
N GLU A 120 -4.12 -26.00 -1.61
CA GLU A 120 -5.38 -26.73 -1.71
C GLU A 120 -6.10 -26.39 -2.99
N VAL A 121 -6.82 -27.36 -3.57
CA VAL A 121 -7.74 -27.14 -4.70
C VAL A 121 -9.11 -26.79 -4.14
N LEU A 122 -9.67 -25.68 -4.61
CA LEU A 122 -11.00 -25.20 -4.25
C LEU A 122 -11.77 -24.86 -5.53
N ASP A 123 -12.60 -25.79 -5.98
CA ASP A 123 -13.36 -25.72 -7.23
C ASP A 123 -14.47 -24.65 -7.26
N ALA A 124 -14.66 -23.96 -6.15
CA ALA A 124 -15.53 -22.78 -6.06
C ALA A 124 -14.86 -21.51 -6.60
N LEU A 125 -13.56 -21.54 -6.86
CA LEU A 125 -12.80 -20.43 -7.42
C LEU A 125 -12.69 -20.58 -8.94
N ASP A 126 -12.62 -19.44 -9.64
CA ASP A 126 -12.33 -19.33 -11.09
C ASP A 126 -10.88 -18.93 -11.37
N ARG A 127 -10.16 -18.49 -10.34
CA ARG A 127 -8.75 -18.09 -10.42
C ARG A 127 -8.00 -18.42 -9.13
N PRO A 128 -6.65 -18.47 -9.15
CA PRO A 128 -5.87 -18.66 -7.93
C PRO A 128 -6.13 -17.54 -6.92
N LEU A 129 -6.11 -17.91 -5.62
CA LEU A 129 -6.07 -16.98 -4.50
C LEU A 129 -4.89 -17.35 -3.61
N CYS A 130 -4.05 -16.36 -3.30
CA CYS A 130 -2.92 -16.54 -2.40
C CYS A 130 -3.11 -15.65 -1.17
N SER A 131 -3.16 -16.24 0.03
CA SER A 131 -3.01 -15.50 1.28
C SER A 131 -1.60 -15.67 1.78
N MET A 132 -0.87 -14.58 1.95
CA MET A 132 0.53 -14.59 2.35
C MET A 132 0.69 -13.90 3.70
N THR A 133 1.58 -14.43 4.53
CA THR A 133 2.00 -13.81 5.78
C THR A 133 3.49 -13.53 5.68
N ALA A 134 3.86 -12.26 5.76
CA ALA A 134 5.24 -11.81 5.85
C ALA A 134 5.62 -11.49 7.29
N MET A 135 6.88 -11.73 7.62
CA MET A 135 7.45 -11.44 8.93
C MET A 135 8.83 -10.82 8.76
N GLY A 136 9.11 -9.81 9.57
CA GLY A 136 10.40 -9.14 9.60
C GLY A 136 10.78 -8.69 11.00
N THR A 137 11.99 -8.17 11.18
CA THR A 137 12.44 -7.63 12.46
C THR A 137 12.96 -6.22 12.30
N THR A 138 12.80 -5.41 13.35
CA THR A 138 13.33 -4.07 13.43
C THR A 138 13.70 -3.72 14.87
N ASP A 139 14.65 -2.84 15.06
CA ASP A 139 14.94 -2.16 16.34
C ASP A 139 14.09 -0.90 16.53
N ARG A 140 13.42 -0.43 15.44
CA ARG A 140 12.53 0.73 15.45
C ARG A 140 11.29 0.48 14.60
N PHE A 141 10.20 0.13 15.24
CA PHE A 141 8.89 0.06 14.59
C PHE A 141 8.42 1.46 14.19
N VAL A 142 7.95 1.61 12.95
CA VAL A 142 7.36 2.85 12.41
C VAL A 142 5.89 2.58 12.13
N SER A 143 5.01 3.16 12.95
CA SER A 143 3.56 3.04 12.80
C SER A 143 3.06 3.97 11.70
N SER A 144 2.02 3.56 10.98
CA SER A 144 1.29 4.46 10.08
C SER A 144 0.62 5.61 10.82
N GLY A 145 0.35 5.43 12.14
CA GLY A 145 -0.22 6.43 13.04
C GLY A 145 0.79 7.39 13.71
N GLY A 146 2.03 7.42 13.24
CA GLY A 146 3.09 8.20 13.87
C GLY A 146 3.27 9.64 13.34
N ALA A 147 2.46 10.11 12.40
CA ALA A 147 2.61 11.43 11.81
C ALA A 147 2.29 12.55 12.80
N GLU A 148 3.16 13.56 12.88
CA GLU A 148 3.06 14.68 13.81
C GLU A 148 2.76 15.99 13.05
N PRO A 149 1.98 16.93 13.65
CA PRO A 149 1.76 18.24 13.05
C PRO A 149 3.07 18.98 12.69
N GLY A 150 3.16 19.43 11.46
CA GLY A 150 4.35 20.07 10.88
C GLY A 150 5.20 19.15 10.01
N ASP A 151 5.01 17.84 10.10
CA ASP A 151 5.65 16.89 9.19
C ASP A 151 5.29 17.15 7.74
N ARG A 152 6.20 16.83 6.83
CA ARG A 152 5.97 16.87 5.40
C ARG A 152 5.57 15.49 4.90
N LEU A 153 4.58 15.46 4.01
CA LEU A 153 4.15 14.23 3.36
C LEU A 153 4.98 14.03 2.09
N LEU A 154 5.69 12.91 2.03
CA LEU A 154 6.48 12.50 0.88
C LEU A 154 5.82 11.29 0.21
N LEU A 155 5.86 11.21 -1.11
CA LEU A 155 5.44 10.06 -1.90
C LEU A 155 6.59 9.60 -2.80
N THR A 156 6.88 8.29 -2.81
CA THR A 156 7.90 7.73 -3.69
C THR A 156 7.30 7.29 -5.03
N LYS A 157 8.09 7.30 -6.09
CA LYS A 157 7.81 6.80 -7.45
C LYS A 157 6.60 7.42 -8.15
N GLY A 158 5.51 7.64 -7.44
CA GLY A 158 4.29 8.26 -7.95
C GLY A 158 3.02 7.44 -7.75
N ALA A 159 1.86 8.05 -8.01
CA ALA A 159 0.56 7.42 -7.84
C ALA A 159 0.30 6.32 -8.89
N ALA A 160 -0.51 5.32 -8.52
CA ALA A 160 -1.07 4.30 -9.40
C ALA A 160 -0.03 3.44 -10.16
N ILE A 161 1.08 3.05 -9.53
CA ILE A 161 2.10 2.19 -10.15
C ILE A 161 1.49 0.85 -10.55
N GLU A 162 0.88 0.12 -9.61
CA GLU A 162 0.22 -1.17 -9.87
C GLU A 162 -0.94 -1.01 -10.86
N ALA A 163 -1.83 -0.03 -10.65
CA ALA A 163 -2.96 0.21 -11.52
C ALA A 163 -2.54 0.48 -12.97
N THR A 164 -1.42 1.18 -13.18
CA THR A 164 -0.87 1.44 -14.51
C THR A 164 -0.51 0.12 -15.22
N ALA A 165 0.13 -0.81 -14.51
CA ALA A 165 0.45 -2.13 -15.05
C ALA A 165 -0.82 -2.93 -15.36
N ILE A 166 -1.81 -2.91 -14.47
CA ILE A 166 -3.12 -3.57 -14.67
C ILE A 166 -3.85 -2.99 -15.89
N LEU A 167 -3.92 -1.67 -16.01
CA LEU A 167 -4.55 -1.01 -17.18
C LEU A 167 -3.84 -1.38 -18.48
N ALA A 168 -2.52 -1.48 -18.47
CA ALA A 168 -1.72 -1.81 -19.63
C ALA A 168 -1.76 -3.29 -20.03
N THR A 169 -2.14 -4.18 -19.13
CA THR A 169 -2.25 -5.64 -19.34
C THR A 169 -3.70 -6.08 -19.47
N ASP A 170 -4.48 -5.98 -18.41
CA ASP A 170 -5.86 -6.47 -18.34
C ASP A 170 -6.82 -5.65 -19.21
N PHE A 171 -6.58 -4.34 -19.33
CA PHE A 171 -7.41 -3.40 -20.11
C PHE A 171 -6.70 -2.87 -21.35
N ARG A 172 -5.73 -3.65 -21.87
CA ARG A 172 -4.90 -3.26 -23.00
C ARG A 172 -5.71 -2.94 -24.26
N GLU A 173 -6.73 -3.74 -24.57
CA GLU A 173 -7.55 -3.54 -25.77
C GLU A 173 -8.33 -2.24 -25.67
N GLU A 174 -8.96 -1.95 -24.55
CA GLU A 174 -9.70 -0.71 -24.30
C GLU A 174 -8.78 0.52 -24.34
N CYS A 175 -7.59 0.42 -23.77
CA CYS A 175 -6.58 1.49 -23.85
C CYS A 175 -6.15 1.76 -25.29
N LEU A 176 -5.94 0.72 -26.12
CA LEU A 176 -5.62 0.86 -27.55
C LEU A 176 -6.79 1.48 -28.32
N GLU A 177 -8.02 1.07 -28.07
CA GLU A 177 -9.22 1.64 -28.67
C GLU A 177 -9.42 3.11 -28.29
N ALA A 178 -9.07 3.48 -27.06
CA ALA A 178 -9.07 4.88 -26.60
C ALA A 178 -7.89 5.70 -27.15
N GLY A 179 -6.96 5.07 -27.87
CA GLY A 179 -5.87 5.75 -28.57
C GLY A 179 -4.54 5.81 -27.84
N VAL A 180 -4.35 5.06 -26.75
CA VAL A 180 -3.05 4.94 -26.06
C VAL A 180 -2.07 4.20 -26.98
N PRO A 181 -0.86 4.73 -27.25
CA PRO A 181 0.12 4.05 -28.10
C PRO A 181 0.56 2.71 -27.51
N ALA A 182 0.71 1.68 -28.33
CA ALA A 182 1.19 0.36 -27.89
C ALA A 182 2.53 0.43 -27.14
N ALA A 183 3.45 1.28 -27.58
CA ALA A 183 4.73 1.47 -26.90
C ALA A 183 4.59 2.06 -25.48
N THR A 184 3.58 2.90 -25.24
CA THR A 184 3.26 3.41 -23.91
C THR A 184 2.73 2.29 -23.03
N LEU A 185 1.86 1.42 -23.56
CA LEU A 185 1.33 0.26 -22.83
C LEU A 185 2.43 -0.78 -22.54
N ASP A 186 3.36 -0.99 -23.46
CA ASP A 186 4.50 -1.87 -23.22
C ASP A 186 5.41 -1.35 -22.08
N ALA A 187 5.63 -0.04 -22.02
CA ALA A 187 6.35 0.60 -20.91
C ALA A 187 5.55 0.52 -19.59
N ALA A 188 4.25 0.82 -19.64
CA ALA A 188 3.35 0.78 -18.49
C ALA A 188 3.23 -0.63 -17.86
N ALA A 189 3.21 -1.69 -18.67
CA ALA A 189 3.19 -3.07 -18.19
C ALA A 189 4.44 -3.40 -17.36
N GLY A 190 5.59 -2.76 -17.64
CA GLY A 190 6.82 -2.91 -16.86
C GLY A 190 6.74 -2.34 -15.44
N PHE A 191 5.74 -1.55 -15.11
CA PHE A 191 5.57 -1.01 -13.76
C PHE A 191 5.30 -2.10 -12.70
N LEU A 192 4.89 -3.30 -13.12
CA LEU A 192 4.77 -4.45 -12.25
C LEU A 192 6.10 -4.82 -11.56
N ASP A 193 7.24 -4.53 -12.20
CA ASP A 193 8.56 -4.76 -11.63
C ASP A 193 8.95 -3.72 -10.56
N GLU A 194 8.13 -2.66 -10.39
CA GLU A 194 8.39 -1.55 -9.49
C GLU A 194 7.46 -1.51 -8.25
N VAL A 195 6.63 -2.56 -8.07
CA VAL A 195 5.63 -2.59 -6.98
C VAL A 195 6.23 -2.81 -5.58
N SER A 196 7.50 -3.20 -5.47
CA SER A 196 8.17 -3.30 -4.17
C SER A 196 8.46 -1.93 -3.57
N VAL A 197 8.10 -1.70 -2.30
CA VAL A 197 8.51 -0.53 -1.52
C VAL A 197 9.56 -0.86 -0.45
N VAL A 198 10.08 -2.08 -0.45
CA VAL A 198 11.14 -2.49 0.48
C VAL A 198 12.38 -1.58 0.40
N PRO A 199 12.92 -1.26 -0.80
CA PRO A 199 14.05 -0.33 -0.90
C PRO A 199 13.68 1.11 -0.53
N ASP A 200 12.43 1.54 -0.83
CA ASP A 200 11.91 2.86 -0.50
C ASP A 200 11.88 3.06 1.03
N ALA A 201 11.27 2.11 1.74
CA ALA A 201 11.18 2.12 3.20
C ALA A 201 12.56 2.08 3.86
N ALA A 202 13.46 1.23 3.35
CA ALA A 202 14.83 1.16 3.84
C ALA A 202 15.58 2.50 3.72
N ALA A 203 15.28 3.30 2.68
CA ALA A 203 15.90 4.60 2.46
C ALA A 203 15.38 5.68 3.43
N VAL A 204 14.08 5.65 3.79
CA VAL A 204 13.46 6.77 4.53
C VAL A 204 13.10 6.45 5.97
N ARG A 205 13.03 5.18 6.39
CA ARG A 205 12.54 4.76 7.72
C ARG A 205 13.23 5.47 8.88
N ASP A 206 14.54 5.79 8.77
CA ASP A 206 15.29 6.47 9.83
C ASP A 206 14.93 7.95 9.97
N ALA A 207 14.37 8.55 8.92
CA ALA A 207 13.93 9.94 8.92
C ALA A 207 12.42 10.07 9.21
N ALA A 208 11.63 9.07 8.86
CA ALA A 208 10.17 9.11 8.92
C ALA A 208 9.63 8.98 10.35
N THR A 209 8.55 9.68 10.64
CA THR A 209 7.70 9.52 11.84
C THR A 209 6.60 8.50 11.59
N ALA A 210 6.08 8.43 10.34
CA ALA A 210 5.12 7.44 9.92
C ALA A 210 5.39 7.00 8.48
N LEU A 211 5.04 5.75 8.17
CA LEU A 211 5.11 5.16 6.83
C LEU A 211 3.80 4.43 6.53
N HIS A 212 3.41 4.39 5.26
CA HIS A 212 2.24 3.65 4.79
C HIS A 212 2.38 3.33 3.30
N ASP A 213 2.03 2.15 2.85
CA ASP A 213 2.03 1.83 1.43
C ASP A 213 0.62 1.91 0.84
N PRO A 214 0.37 2.82 -0.11
CA PRO A 214 -0.89 2.90 -0.82
C PRO A 214 -1.21 1.59 -1.54
N THR A 215 -2.39 1.03 -1.29
CA THR A 215 -2.91 -0.18 -1.94
C THR A 215 -4.24 0.12 -2.65
N GLU A 216 -5.31 -0.58 -2.32
CA GLU A 216 -6.66 -0.37 -2.87
C GLU A 216 -7.20 1.03 -2.56
N GLY A 217 -7.70 1.72 -3.57
CA GLY A 217 -8.13 3.12 -3.47
C GLY A 217 -6.97 4.12 -3.47
N GLY A 218 -5.74 3.64 -3.65
CA GLY A 218 -4.55 4.41 -3.95
C GLY A 218 -4.11 5.41 -2.89
N VAL A 219 -3.40 6.43 -3.35
CA VAL A 219 -2.85 7.50 -2.51
C VAL A 219 -3.95 8.22 -1.72
N ALA A 220 -5.13 8.41 -2.29
CA ALA A 220 -6.25 9.07 -1.60
C ALA A 220 -6.72 8.27 -0.38
N THR A 221 -6.86 6.94 -0.50
CA THR A 221 -7.21 6.07 0.63
C THR A 221 -6.09 6.03 1.67
N ALA A 222 -4.83 5.85 1.24
CA ALA A 222 -3.68 5.81 2.14
C ALA A 222 -3.54 7.10 2.99
N LEU A 223 -3.78 8.26 2.39
CA LEU A 223 -3.81 9.54 3.12
C LEU A 223 -4.89 9.55 4.22
N VAL A 224 -6.10 9.05 3.93
CA VAL A 224 -7.19 8.97 4.91
C VAL A 224 -6.84 7.98 6.03
N GLU A 225 -6.32 6.81 5.69
CA GLU A 225 -5.93 5.77 6.64
C GLU A 225 -4.83 6.28 7.58
N MET A 226 -3.77 6.88 7.04
CA MET A 226 -2.66 7.44 7.80
C MET A 226 -3.08 8.65 8.67
N ALA A 227 -3.94 9.54 8.14
CA ALA A 227 -4.47 10.67 8.91
C ALA A 227 -5.34 10.19 10.07
N ALA A 228 -6.21 9.20 9.84
CA ALA A 228 -7.05 8.60 10.87
C ALA A 228 -6.22 7.90 11.95
N ALA A 229 -5.22 7.10 11.56
CA ALA A 229 -4.31 6.41 12.48
C ALA A 229 -3.49 7.39 13.33
N SER A 230 -3.06 8.53 12.74
CA SER A 230 -2.29 9.56 13.43
C SER A 230 -3.16 10.51 14.26
N GLY A 231 -4.47 10.53 14.07
CA GLY A 231 -5.34 11.53 14.68
C GLY A 231 -5.02 12.96 14.26
N ALA A 232 -4.42 13.14 13.09
CA ALA A 232 -3.98 14.41 12.53
C ALA A 232 -4.79 14.77 11.27
N ALA A 233 -4.65 15.98 10.77
CA ALA A 233 -5.24 16.39 9.50
C ALA A 233 -4.13 16.54 8.44
N PHE A 234 -4.44 16.19 7.19
CA PHE A 234 -3.48 16.27 6.10
C PHE A 234 -3.95 17.26 5.03
N ALA A 235 -3.03 18.12 4.58
CA ALA A 235 -3.24 19.02 3.45
C ALA A 235 -2.29 18.64 2.31
N VAL A 236 -2.85 18.29 1.17
CA VAL A 236 -2.13 17.78 0.00
C VAL A 236 -2.40 18.66 -1.21
N GLU A 237 -1.38 18.93 -1.99
CA GLU A 237 -1.47 19.59 -3.29
C GLU A 237 -1.50 18.53 -4.39
N ARG A 238 -2.61 18.41 -5.13
CA ARG A 238 -2.79 17.38 -6.16
C ARG A 238 -1.69 17.44 -7.23
N ASP A 239 -1.34 18.63 -7.65
CA ASP A 239 -0.31 18.85 -8.68
C ASP A 239 1.11 18.50 -8.20
N ALA A 240 1.33 18.38 -6.89
CA ALA A 240 2.59 17.94 -6.30
C ALA A 240 2.71 16.41 -6.28
N VAL A 241 1.59 15.66 -6.39
CA VAL A 241 1.61 14.20 -6.45
C VAL A 241 2.17 13.75 -7.79
N PRO A 242 3.29 13.02 -7.83
CA PRO A 242 3.87 12.55 -9.09
C PRO A 242 2.92 11.57 -9.78
N VAL A 243 2.61 11.83 -11.06
CA VAL A 243 1.87 10.92 -11.93
C VAL A 243 2.67 10.76 -13.22
N ARG A 244 3.19 9.55 -13.45
CA ARG A 244 4.04 9.26 -14.61
C ARG A 244 3.27 9.43 -15.92
N PRO A 245 3.95 9.72 -17.05
CA PRO A 245 3.29 9.91 -18.35
C PRO A 245 2.46 8.69 -18.78
N GLU A 246 2.96 7.46 -18.52
CA GLU A 246 2.29 6.21 -18.84
C GLU A 246 1.01 6.05 -18.00
N THR A 247 1.09 6.34 -16.70
CA THR A 247 -0.05 6.36 -15.77
C THR A 247 -1.11 7.32 -16.26
N ARG A 248 -0.72 8.56 -16.56
CA ARG A 248 -1.65 9.58 -17.06
C ARG A 248 -2.33 9.13 -18.33
N ALA A 249 -1.56 8.57 -19.29
CA ALA A 249 -2.11 8.12 -20.58
C ALA A 249 -3.14 6.99 -20.40
N CYS A 250 -2.87 6.01 -19.54
CA CYS A 250 -3.79 4.89 -19.28
C CYS A 250 -5.03 5.36 -18.49
N CYS A 251 -4.83 6.13 -17.44
CA CYS A 251 -5.92 6.63 -16.58
C CYS A 251 -6.85 7.58 -17.34
N ASP A 252 -6.31 8.55 -18.08
CA ASP A 252 -7.12 9.48 -18.89
C ASP A 252 -7.94 8.74 -19.95
N ALA A 253 -7.36 7.68 -20.56
CA ALA A 253 -8.04 6.90 -21.60
C ALA A 253 -9.30 6.18 -21.09
N LEU A 254 -9.29 5.72 -19.84
CA LEU A 254 -10.40 4.96 -19.25
C LEU A 254 -11.19 5.75 -18.19
N GLY A 255 -10.84 7.01 -17.98
CA GLY A 255 -11.53 7.89 -17.04
C GLY A 255 -11.31 7.52 -15.57
N VAL A 256 -10.10 7.02 -15.24
CA VAL A 256 -9.69 6.61 -13.88
C VAL A 256 -8.90 7.74 -13.23
N ASP A 257 -9.18 8.04 -11.96
CA ASP A 257 -8.35 8.96 -11.17
C ASP A 257 -7.11 8.21 -10.63
N PRO A 258 -5.89 8.62 -11.01
CA PRO A 258 -4.66 7.96 -10.55
C PRO A 258 -4.45 8.03 -9.03
N LEU A 259 -5.11 8.95 -8.32
CA LEU A 259 -5.04 9.03 -6.87
C LEU A 259 -6.00 8.06 -6.15
N ALA A 260 -7.01 7.54 -6.87
CA ALA A 260 -8.09 6.75 -6.31
C ALA A 260 -8.12 5.30 -6.86
N THR A 261 -6.98 4.78 -7.25
CA THR A 261 -6.84 3.43 -7.81
C THR A 261 -5.57 2.74 -7.32
N PHE A 262 -5.49 1.39 -7.42
CA PHE A 262 -4.41 0.55 -6.88
C PHE A 262 -3.03 1.19 -6.91
N GLY A 263 -2.48 1.45 -5.72
CA GLY A 263 -1.30 2.28 -5.52
C GLY A 263 -0.03 1.51 -5.17
N SER A 264 -0.08 0.17 -5.06
CA SER A 264 1.11 -0.62 -4.69
C SER A 264 2.31 -0.25 -5.56
N GLY A 265 3.45 -0.09 -4.90
CA GLY A 265 4.67 0.40 -5.53
C GLY A 265 5.06 1.82 -5.11
N ALA A 266 4.15 2.60 -4.54
CA ALA A 266 4.48 3.87 -3.89
C ALA A 266 4.57 3.69 -2.37
N LEU A 267 5.37 4.53 -1.71
CA LEU A 267 5.43 4.65 -0.25
C LEU A 267 5.08 6.08 0.15
N LEU A 268 4.13 6.22 1.06
CA LEU A 268 3.77 7.47 1.72
C LEU A 268 4.55 7.56 3.02
N ALA A 269 5.24 8.69 3.25
CA ALA A 269 6.00 8.93 4.45
C ALA A 269 5.67 10.30 5.06
N ALA A 270 5.51 10.38 6.38
CA ALA A 270 5.54 11.63 7.12
C ALA A 270 6.96 11.83 7.66
N VAL A 271 7.53 13.02 7.43
CA VAL A 271 8.93 13.33 7.74
C VAL A 271 9.04 14.71 8.38
N PRO A 272 9.73 14.86 9.51
CA PRO A 272 10.00 16.17 10.10
C PRO A 272 10.63 17.14 9.08
N PRO A 273 10.28 18.42 9.08
CA PRO A 273 10.68 19.36 8.03
C PRO A 273 12.21 19.53 7.93
N ASP A 274 12.95 19.32 9.01
CA ASP A 274 14.41 19.39 9.04
C ASP A 274 15.10 18.08 8.56
N ARG A 275 14.33 17.03 8.29
CA ARG A 275 14.81 15.72 7.78
C ARG A 275 14.41 15.45 6.33
N VAL A 276 13.61 16.33 5.70
CA VAL A 276 13.10 16.16 4.33
C VAL A 276 14.24 16.03 3.31
N ASP A 277 15.21 16.92 3.37
CA ASP A 277 16.36 16.89 2.46
C ASP A 277 17.19 15.62 2.62
N ASP A 278 17.33 15.10 3.84
CA ASP A 278 18.01 13.83 4.13
C ASP A 278 17.25 12.66 3.52
N ALA A 279 15.91 12.63 3.69
CA ALA A 279 15.03 11.57 3.16
C ALA A 279 15.03 11.54 1.63
N LEU A 280 14.83 12.70 0.99
CA LEU A 280 14.87 12.82 -0.47
C LEU A 280 16.25 12.48 -1.03
N GLY A 281 17.32 12.90 -0.34
CA GLY A 281 18.70 12.55 -0.72
C GLY A 281 19.00 11.05 -0.60
N ALA A 282 18.43 10.37 0.39
CA ALA A 282 18.56 8.91 0.53
C ALA A 282 17.79 8.15 -0.57
N LEU A 283 16.60 8.62 -0.95
CA LEU A 283 15.84 8.08 -2.08
C LEU A 283 16.61 8.26 -3.40
N ASP A 284 17.11 9.45 -3.69
CA ASP A 284 17.90 9.74 -4.89
C ASP A 284 19.17 8.85 -4.96
N ALA A 285 19.86 8.67 -3.83
CA ALA A 285 21.01 7.77 -3.74
C ALA A 285 20.67 6.30 -3.99
N ALA A 286 19.44 5.88 -3.70
CA ALA A 286 18.89 4.56 -4.02
C ALA A 286 18.32 4.49 -5.45
N GLY A 287 18.30 5.59 -6.21
CA GLY A 287 17.70 5.67 -7.55
C GLY A 287 16.18 5.70 -7.54
N ILE A 288 15.58 6.13 -6.44
CA ILE A 288 14.12 6.19 -6.25
C ILE A 288 13.68 7.65 -6.30
N GLU A 289 12.72 7.96 -7.16
CA GLU A 289 12.11 9.28 -7.20
C GLU A 289 11.22 9.50 -5.97
N GLY A 290 11.37 10.67 -5.32
CA GLY A 290 10.52 11.09 -4.20
C GLY A 290 10.08 12.53 -4.36
N ALA A 291 8.88 12.85 -3.90
CA ALA A 291 8.34 14.21 -3.94
C ALA A 291 7.63 14.57 -2.64
N GLU A 292 7.76 15.82 -2.21
CA GLU A 292 6.91 16.41 -1.17
C GLU A 292 5.55 16.73 -1.79
N ILE A 293 4.47 16.17 -1.19
CA ILE A 293 3.11 16.28 -1.73
C ILE A 293 2.17 17.08 -0.82
N GLY A 294 2.60 17.38 0.42
CA GLY A 294 1.74 18.05 1.38
C GLY A 294 2.34 18.17 2.78
N VAL A 295 1.49 18.47 3.73
CA VAL A 295 1.88 18.73 5.13
C VAL A 295 0.85 18.11 6.09
N VAL A 296 1.34 17.69 7.25
CA VAL A 296 0.52 17.28 8.39
C VAL A 296 0.13 18.52 9.18
N GLU A 297 -1.17 18.75 9.36
CA GLU A 297 -1.74 19.87 10.11
C GLU A 297 -2.18 19.41 11.51
N ALA A 298 -2.21 20.34 12.47
CA ALA A 298 -2.79 20.07 13.76
C ALA A 298 -4.31 19.89 13.62
N ALA A 299 -4.83 18.79 14.17
CA ALA A 299 -6.26 18.63 14.32
C ALA A 299 -6.74 19.40 15.57
N GLU A 300 -7.81 20.19 15.46
CA GLU A 300 -8.39 20.83 16.62
C GLU A 300 -9.29 19.87 17.39
N SER A 301 -9.07 19.78 18.70
CA SER A 301 -9.96 19.04 19.60
C SER A 301 -11.22 19.86 19.91
N ASP A 302 -12.39 19.23 19.89
CA ASP A 302 -13.66 19.77 20.36
C ASP A 302 -13.52 20.44 21.74
N GLY A 303 -13.35 21.75 21.78
CA GLY A 303 -13.20 22.46 23.06
C GLY A 303 -13.43 23.97 23.02
N ASP A 304 -13.38 24.61 21.88
CA ASP A 304 -13.62 26.05 21.79
C ASP A 304 -14.60 26.40 20.65
N ALA A 305 -15.87 26.55 20.98
CA ALA A 305 -16.95 26.90 20.05
C ALA A 305 -16.83 28.37 19.58
N GLY A 306 -15.68 28.74 19.02
CA GLY A 306 -15.36 30.10 18.61
C GLY A 306 -14.38 30.25 17.45
N SER A 307 -13.97 29.17 16.82
CA SER A 307 -12.97 29.21 15.76
C SER A 307 -13.53 29.57 14.38
N ALA A 308 -12.70 30.27 13.61
CA ALA A 308 -12.96 30.73 12.26
C ALA A 308 -13.07 29.55 11.27
N GLU A 309 -13.75 29.77 10.15
CA GLU A 309 -13.79 28.84 9.00
C GLU A 309 -12.38 28.35 8.65
N GLY A 310 -12.04 27.09 8.97
CA GLY A 310 -10.73 26.50 8.59
C GLY A 310 -10.18 25.39 9.46
N ASP A 311 -10.76 25.11 10.63
CA ASP A 311 -10.17 24.16 11.55
C ASP A 311 -10.45 22.70 11.11
N ALA A 312 -9.39 21.87 11.09
CA ALA A 312 -9.43 20.51 10.56
C ALA A 312 -9.78 19.50 11.68
N GLU A 313 -10.79 18.67 11.47
CA GLU A 313 -11.09 17.55 12.38
C GLU A 313 -10.00 16.46 12.28
N PRO A 314 -9.74 15.70 13.39
CA PRO A 314 -8.84 14.55 13.36
C PRO A 314 -9.21 13.54 12.25
N GLY A 315 -8.22 13.05 11.49
CA GLY A 315 -8.46 12.12 10.39
C GLY A 315 -8.97 12.78 9.10
N THR A 316 -9.00 14.12 9.02
CA THR A 316 -9.43 14.82 7.81
C THR A 316 -8.28 14.94 6.81
N VAL A 317 -8.57 14.66 5.54
CA VAL A 317 -7.67 14.93 4.42
C VAL A 317 -8.27 16.01 3.53
N ARG A 318 -7.46 16.98 3.12
CA ARG A 318 -7.82 17.96 2.10
C ARG A 318 -6.88 17.85 0.91
N ILE A 319 -7.44 17.74 -0.28
CA ILE A 319 -6.69 17.79 -1.54
C ILE A 319 -7.10 19.09 -2.25
N ASP A 320 -6.15 19.99 -2.50
CA ASP A 320 -6.40 21.35 -3.04
C ASP A 320 -7.43 22.15 -2.24
N GLY A 321 -7.50 21.92 -0.92
CA GLY A 321 -8.43 22.55 0.00
C GLY A 321 -9.83 21.92 0.04
N GLU A 322 -10.14 20.95 -0.83
CA GLU A 322 -11.40 20.19 -0.79
C GLU A 322 -11.27 18.99 0.13
N ALA A 323 -12.22 18.83 1.07
CA ALA A 323 -12.22 17.72 2.02
C ALA A 323 -12.54 16.40 1.33
N LEU A 324 -11.70 15.40 1.55
CA LEU A 324 -11.96 14.01 1.21
C LEU A 324 -12.67 13.35 2.41
N ALA A 325 -14.00 13.26 2.33
CA ALA A 325 -14.84 12.85 3.46
C ALA A 325 -14.75 11.36 3.79
N GLU A 326 -14.50 10.51 2.80
CA GLU A 326 -14.41 9.05 2.94
C GLU A 326 -13.36 8.50 1.98
N PRO A 327 -12.71 7.36 2.31
CA PRO A 327 -11.82 6.68 1.37
C PRO A 327 -12.58 6.38 0.06
N PRO A 328 -12.03 6.70 -1.12
CA PRO A 328 -12.69 6.38 -2.38
C PRO A 328 -12.73 4.85 -2.58
N ARG A 329 -13.80 4.37 -3.20
CA ARG A 329 -13.79 3.04 -3.78
C ARG A 329 -12.80 3.02 -4.95
N ASP A 330 -12.00 1.96 -5.04
CA ASP A 330 -11.05 1.82 -6.14
C ASP A 330 -11.74 1.90 -7.51
N GLU A 331 -11.21 2.74 -8.38
CA GLU A 331 -11.83 3.04 -9.67
C GLU A 331 -11.60 1.97 -10.75
N LEU A 332 -10.78 0.95 -10.49
CA LEU A 332 -10.68 -0.20 -11.38
C LEU A 332 -11.84 -1.18 -11.22
N TYR A 333 -12.49 -1.27 -10.06
CA TYR A 333 -13.63 -2.17 -9.86
C TYR A 333 -14.77 -1.94 -10.87
N PRO A 334 -15.21 -0.70 -11.13
CA PRO A 334 -16.22 -0.44 -12.17
C PRO A 334 -15.82 -0.92 -13.56
N LEU A 335 -14.52 -0.90 -13.90
CA LEU A 335 -14.05 -1.38 -15.20
C LEU A 335 -14.17 -2.91 -15.33
N TRP A 336 -13.85 -3.66 -14.26
CA TRP A 336 -14.07 -5.11 -14.23
C TRP A 336 -15.56 -5.47 -14.23
N GLU A 337 -16.38 -4.77 -13.43
CA GLU A 337 -17.83 -4.98 -13.36
C GLU A 337 -18.52 -4.71 -14.72
N ALA A 338 -17.98 -3.83 -15.55
CA ALA A 338 -18.51 -3.55 -16.88
C ALA A 338 -18.25 -4.66 -17.91
N ARG A 339 -17.35 -5.61 -17.60
CA ARG A 339 -17.02 -6.78 -18.44
C ARG A 339 -17.84 -8.03 -18.10
N GLU A 340 -18.50 -8.08 -16.95
CA GLU A 340 -19.41 -9.16 -16.52
C GLU A 340 -20.79 -9.02 -17.18
#